data_6e6e2332b98e5d55201761ae3914f797
#
_entry.id   6e6e2332b98e5d55201761ae3914f797
#
_cell.length_a   1.000
_cell.length_b   1.000
_cell.length_c   1.000
_cell.angle_alpha   90.00
_cell.angle_beta   90.00
_cell.angle_gamma   90.00
#
_symmetry.space_group_name_H-M   'P 1'
#
loop_
_entity.id
_entity.type
_entity.pdbx_description
1 polymer ?
#
loop_
_entity_poly.entity_id
_entity_poly.type
_entity_poly.pdbx_seq_one_letter_code
_entity_poly.pdbx_strand_id
1 'polypeptide(L)'
;MAADAAAGSAVARPQIRVEGVAKSYSGRTVVDVDELVLGDSPIEGLIGPNGAGKTTLMRMIVHAVPLDRGRITLQSPAEPDLLLSAMPTDRIARHGVVKSNQLITDFDRLTILDSLLFAVTEAEREKPYRIFSERAVFARHREEIERLLDYFGLVDATAFAKSAGEKKLLDIIRCLILKPRFLLLDEPTAGLPDDITEKVMHTLRELAAAGTTVVIVAHDLNVIWNLCDEVVFMAEGKALLRGDPQSIREHRTIVEKYLGEGHV
;
A
#
# COMPACT_ATOMS: atom_id res chain seq x y z
N MET A 1 -20.02 29.19 27.63
CA MET A 1 -18.57 29.34 27.57
C MET A 1 -17.93 27.98 27.79
N ALA A 2 -16.96 27.62 26.98
CA ALA A 2 -16.11 26.42 27.01
C ALA A 2 -16.73 25.13 26.46
N ALA A 3 -16.70 24.97 25.15
CA ALA A 3 -16.66 23.70 24.44
C ALA A 3 -15.88 23.93 23.13
N ASP A 4 -14.58 24.16 23.26
CA ASP A 4 -13.69 24.25 22.11
C ASP A 4 -12.26 23.91 22.59
N ALA A 5 -11.93 22.63 22.63
CA ALA A 5 -10.57 22.16 22.80
C ALA A 5 -10.50 20.65 22.59
N ALA A 6 -10.52 20.16 21.38
CA ALA A 6 -9.89 18.90 20.94
C ALA A 6 -9.87 18.79 19.41
N ALA A 7 -9.46 19.85 18.71
CA ALA A 7 -8.94 19.67 17.37
C ALA A 7 -7.48 19.18 17.55
N GLY A 8 -7.31 17.89 17.70
CA GLY A 8 -6.00 17.27 17.60
C GLY A 8 -5.40 17.67 16.25
N SER A 9 -4.22 18.26 16.29
CA SER A 9 -3.44 18.62 15.11
C SER A 9 -3.33 17.39 14.21
N ALA A 10 -4.16 17.34 13.16
CA ALA A 10 -4.09 16.29 12.17
C ALA A 10 -2.66 16.33 11.57
N VAL A 11 -1.92 15.26 11.71
CA VAL A 11 -0.59 15.12 11.12
C VAL A 11 -0.78 15.27 9.61
N ALA A 12 -0.21 16.32 9.04
CA ALA A 12 -0.32 16.57 7.61
C ALA A 12 0.35 15.40 6.85
N ARG A 13 -0.43 14.72 6.01
CA ARG A 13 -0.06 13.45 5.35
C ARG A 13 0.14 13.64 3.86
N PRO A 14 0.96 12.80 3.21
CA PRO A 14 1.01 12.78 1.77
C PRO A 14 -0.30 12.24 1.18
N GLN A 15 -0.74 12.85 0.09
CA GLN A 15 -1.93 12.46 -0.66
C GLN A 15 -1.56 12.15 -2.10
N ILE A 16 -2.31 11.26 -2.74
CA ILE A 16 -2.21 11.00 -4.17
C ILE A 16 -3.49 11.47 -4.84
N ARG A 17 -3.34 12.45 -5.74
CA ARG A 17 -4.42 12.95 -6.57
C ARG A 17 -4.38 12.30 -7.94
N VAL A 18 -5.50 11.73 -8.35
CA VAL A 18 -5.76 11.07 -9.64
C VAL A 18 -6.74 11.93 -10.41
N GLU A 19 -6.40 12.41 -11.61
CA GLU A 19 -7.22 13.37 -12.37
C GLU A 19 -7.35 12.94 -13.83
N GLY A 20 -8.57 12.68 -14.28
CA GLY A 20 -8.93 12.32 -15.64
C GLY A 20 -8.22 11.07 -16.15
N VAL A 21 -7.90 10.14 -15.25
CA VAL A 21 -7.04 8.97 -15.51
C VAL A 21 -7.84 7.86 -16.17
N ALA A 22 -7.35 7.36 -17.31
CA ALA A 22 -7.90 6.20 -17.97
C ALA A 22 -6.85 5.17 -18.37
N LYS A 23 -7.28 3.90 -18.39
CA LYS A 23 -6.52 2.76 -18.91
C LYS A 23 -7.43 1.76 -19.61
N SER A 24 -7.02 1.37 -20.81
CA SER A 24 -7.70 0.35 -21.59
C SER A 24 -6.76 -0.77 -21.99
N TYR A 25 -7.29 -1.99 -22.11
CA TYR A 25 -6.61 -3.15 -22.64
C TYR A 25 -7.48 -3.77 -23.73
N SER A 26 -6.92 -3.97 -24.91
CA SER A 26 -7.61 -4.57 -26.06
C SER A 26 -9.00 -3.93 -26.34
N GLY A 27 -9.07 -2.60 -26.24
CA GLY A 27 -10.29 -1.83 -26.50
C GLY A 27 -11.31 -1.80 -25.35
N ARG A 28 -11.05 -2.49 -24.22
CA ARG A 28 -11.88 -2.44 -23.01
C ARG A 28 -11.27 -1.50 -21.99
N THR A 29 -12.02 -0.50 -21.58
CA THR A 29 -11.62 0.40 -20.49
C THR A 29 -11.70 -0.34 -19.15
N VAL A 30 -10.59 -0.33 -18.40
CA VAL A 30 -10.45 -0.99 -17.09
C VAL A 30 -10.40 0.04 -15.96
N VAL A 31 -9.86 1.23 -16.22
CA VAL A 31 -9.87 2.36 -15.28
C VAL A 31 -10.32 3.60 -16.05
N ASP A 32 -11.24 4.34 -15.47
CA ASP A 32 -11.78 5.61 -15.99
C ASP A 32 -12.21 6.47 -14.78
N VAL A 33 -11.24 7.12 -14.16
CA VAL A 33 -11.42 7.91 -12.93
C VAL A 33 -11.28 9.38 -13.27
N ASP A 34 -12.35 10.14 -13.14
CA ASP A 34 -12.36 11.58 -13.37
C ASP A 34 -11.58 12.31 -12.28
N GLU A 35 -11.88 12.04 -11.02
CA GLU A 35 -11.16 12.58 -9.86
C GLU A 35 -11.20 11.57 -8.70
N LEU A 36 -10.04 11.39 -8.05
CA LEU A 36 -9.91 10.64 -6.80
C LEU A 36 -8.71 11.17 -6.02
N VAL A 37 -8.90 11.44 -4.75
CA VAL A 37 -7.81 11.73 -3.82
C VAL A 37 -7.69 10.54 -2.88
N LEU A 38 -6.48 10.02 -2.69
CA LEU A 38 -6.15 8.99 -1.70
C LEU A 38 -5.23 9.60 -0.66
N GLY A 39 -5.49 9.36 0.62
CA GLY A 39 -4.71 9.88 1.75
C GLY A 39 -5.39 11.04 2.48
N ASP A 40 -6.68 11.24 2.29
CA ASP A 40 -7.47 12.13 3.15
C ASP A 40 -7.56 11.56 4.58
N SER A 41 -7.57 10.23 4.68
CA SER A 41 -7.54 9.48 5.93
C SER A 41 -6.24 8.68 6.10
N PRO A 42 -5.84 8.37 7.34
CA PRO A 42 -4.62 7.61 7.63
C PRO A 42 -4.55 6.25 6.95
N ILE A 43 -5.66 5.50 7.00
CA ILE A 43 -5.78 4.18 6.38
C ILE A 43 -7.05 4.17 5.54
N GLU A 44 -6.90 3.98 4.24
CA GLU A 44 -8.02 3.93 3.29
C GLU A 44 -8.15 2.55 2.66
N GLY A 45 -9.38 2.06 2.60
CA GLY A 45 -9.75 0.84 1.91
C GLY A 45 -10.20 1.11 0.48
N LEU A 46 -9.69 0.38 -0.50
CA LEU A 46 -10.17 0.41 -1.87
C LEU A 46 -10.88 -0.90 -2.17
N ILE A 47 -12.21 -0.89 -2.19
CA ILE A 47 -13.05 -2.09 -2.36
C ILE A 47 -13.83 -2.07 -3.67
N GLY A 48 -14.41 -3.20 -4.02
CA GLY A 48 -15.26 -3.36 -5.21
C GLY A 48 -15.08 -4.74 -5.85
N PRO A 49 -15.90 -5.08 -6.84
CA PRO A 49 -15.89 -6.40 -7.47
C PRO A 49 -14.58 -6.70 -8.20
N ASN A 50 -14.41 -7.98 -8.55
CA ASN A 50 -13.30 -8.39 -9.41
C ASN A 50 -13.42 -7.70 -10.77
N GLY A 51 -12.29 -7.18 -11.27
CA GLY A 51 -12.29 -6.42 -12.52
C GLY A 51 -12.71 -4.95 -12.39
N ALA A 52 -12.98 -4.44 -11.19
CA ALA A 52 -13.32 -3.02 -10.95
C ALA A 52 -12.17 -2.04 -11.24
N GLY A 53 -10.95 -2.52 -11.50
CA GLY A 53 -9.79 -1.68 -11.82
C GLY A 53 -8.86 -1.35 -10.65
N LYS A 54 -9.14 -1.83 -9.42
CA LYS A 54 -8.38 -1.52 -8.20
C LYS A 54 -6.87 -1.76 -8.33
N THR A 55 -6.46 -2.99 -8.62
CA THR A 55 -5.05 -3.36 -8.81
C THR A 55 -4.41 -2.59 -9.98
N THR A 56 -5.17 -2.35 -11.05
CA THR A 56 -4.69 -1.56 -12.20
C THR A 56 -4.42 -0.12 -11.78
N LEU A 57 -5.33 0.51 -11.03
CA LEU A 57 -5.14 1.85 -10.49
C LEU A 57 -3.89 1.93 -9.61
N MET A 58 -3.72 0.99 -8.67
CA MET A 58 -2.52 0.93 -7.84
C MET A 58 -1.23 0.79 -8.66
N ARG A 59 -1.25 -0.02 -9.74
CA ARG A 59 -0.09 -0.18 -10.64
C ARG A 59 0.18 1.08 -11.46
N MET A 60 -0.85 1.85 -11.79
CA MET A 60 -0.71 3.14 -12.47
C MET A 60 -0.12 4.19 -11.53
N ILE A 61 -0.50 4.21 -10.25
CA ILE A 61 0.05 5.13 -9.23
C ILE A 61 1.57 4.99 -9.13
N VAL A 62 2.10 3.77 -9.10
CA VAL A 62 3.55 3.52 -9.07
C VAL A 62 4.17 3.45 -10.46
N HIS A 63 3.43 3.84 -11.50
CA HIS A 63 3.85 3.83 -12.90
C HIS A 63 4.41 2.49 -13.40
N ALA A 64 3.98 1.39 -12.77
CA ALA A 64 4.24 0.03 -13.28
C ALA A 64 3.36 -0.31 -14.51
N VAL A 65 2.32 0.47 -14.74
CA VAL A 65 1.46 0.47 -15.92
C VAL A 65 1.28 1.92 -16.38
N PRO A 66 1.60 2.26 -17.63
CA PRO A 66 1.42 3.62 -18.14
C PRO A 66 -0.06 3.97 -18.27
N LEU A 67 -0.38 5.25 -18.04
CA LEU A 67 -1.70 5.82 -18.30
C LEU A 67 -1.94 5.92 -19.80
N ASP A 68 -3.20 5.82 -20.24
CA ASP A 68 -3.60 6.20 -21.59
C ASP A 68 -3.95 7.70 -21.67
N ARG A 69 -4.44 8.27 -20.54
CA ARG A 69 -4.71 9.70 -20.35
C ARG A 69 -4.72 10.09 -18.88
N GLY A 70 -4.72 11.38 -18.60
CA GLY A 70 -4.81 11.94 -17.25
C GLY A 70 -3.47 12.12 -16.57
N ARG A 71 -3.51 12.39 -15.27
CA ARG A 71 -2.31 12.57 -14.44
C ARG A 71 -2.51 12.03 -13.04
N ILE A 72 -1.41 11.62 -12.43
CA ILE A 72 -1.34 11.19 -11.03
C ILE A 72 -0.24 12.00 -10.36
N THR A 73 -0.56 12.67 -9.26
CA THR A 73 0.32 13.59 -8.55
C THR A 73 0.41 13.19 -7.07
N LEU A 74 1.62 13.15 -6.52
CA LEU A 74 1.85 13.06 -5.08
C LEU A 74 1.90 14.48 -4.52
N GLN A 75 1.05 14.78 -3.57
CA GLN A 75 1.00 16.02 -2.82
C GLN A 75 1.52 15.78 -1.41
N SER A 76 2.44 16.62 -0.96
CA SER A 76 3.03 16.53 0.38
C SER A 76 3.03 17.90 1.03
N PRO A 77 2.69 18.02 2.32
CA PRO A 77 2.48 19.32 2.98
C PRO A 77 3.67 20.28 2.95
N ALA A 78 4.89 19.76 2.83
CA ALA A 78 6.14 20.53 2.91
C ALA A 78 6.97 20.50 1.62
N GLU A 79 6.47 19.90 0.55
CA GLU A 79 7.21 19.68 -0.69
C GLU A 79 6.36 20.07 -1.90
N PRO A 80 6.98 20.47 -3.03
CA PRO A 80 6.25 20.69 -4.27
C PRO A 80 5.55 19.40 -4.75
N ASP A 81 4.42 19.56 -5.42
CA ASP A 81 3.68 18.48 -6.05
C ASP A 81 4.57 17.72 -7.04
N LEU A 82 4.56 16.39 -6.95
CA LEU A 82 5.33 15.51 -7.80
C LEU A 82 4.44 14.76 -8.79
N LEU A 83 4.67 14.94 -10.08
CA LEU A 83 3.93 14.25 -11.13
C LEU A 83 4.41 12.80 -11.27
N LEU A 84 3.76 11.86 -10.56
CA LEU A 84 4.13 10.44 -10.55
C LEU A 84 3.99 9.80 -11.93
N SER A 85 2.95 10.17 -12.67
CA SER A 85 2.68 9.62 -14.02
C SER A 85 3.74 9.97 -15.09
N ALA A 86 4.69 10.85 -14.77
CA ALA A 86 5.84 11.16 -15.62
C ALA A 86 7.18 10.62 -15.07
N MET A 87 7.15 9.89 -13.94
CA MET A 87 8.34 9.36 -13.30
C MET A 87 8.49 7.86 -13.54
N PRO A 88 9.71 7.32 -13.66
CA PRO A 88 9.94 5.89 -13.61
C PRO A 88 9.71 5.34 -12.20
N THR A 89 9.29 4.08 -12.11
CA THR A 89 8.87 3.41 -10.86
C THR A 89 9.93 3.48 -9.75
N ASP A 90 11.22 3.35 -10.10
CA ASP A 90 12.32 3.43 -9.14
C ASP A 90 12.44 4.82 -8.48
N ARG A 91 12.18 5.88 -9.22
CA ARG A 91 12.13 7.25 -8.66
C ARG A 91 10.91 7.46 -7.76
N ILE A 92 9.76 6.92 -8.13
CA ILE A 92 8.55 6.98 -7.31
C ILE A 92 8.80 6.35 -5.94
N ALA A 93 9.43 5.18 -5.89
CA ALA A 93 9.80 4.52 -4.65
C ALA A 93 10.74 5.38 -3.77
N ARG A 94 11.67 6.14 -4.36
CA ARG A 94 12.56 7.07 -3.62
C ARG A 94 11.82 8.26 -3.00
N HIS A 95 10.68 8.65 -3.55
CA HIS A 95 9.81 9.64 -2.95
C HIS A 95 8.92 9.04 -1.85
N GLY A 96 9.16 7.78 -1.48
CA GLY A 96 8.48 7.09 -0.40
C GLY A 96 7.10 6.54 -0.77
N VAL A 97 6.77 6.43 -2.06
CA VAL A 97 5.55 5.74 -2.52
C VAL A 97 5.91 4.30 -2.83
N VAL A 98 5.46 3.38 -1.99
CA VAL A 98 5.79 1.96 -2.07
C VAL A 98 4.51 1.14 -2.27
N LYS A 99 4.58 0.16 -3.16
CA LYS A 99 3.49 -0.79 -3.42
C LYS A 99 3.95 -2.21 -3.17
N SER A 100 3.11 -3.01 -2.49
CA SER A 100 3.33 -4.47 -2.39
C SER A 100 3.16 -5.14 -3.75
N ASN A 101 3.90 -6.23 -3.96
CA ASN A 101 3.80 -7.03 -5.17
C ASN A 101 2.80 -8.17 -4.99
N GLN A 102 1.96 -8.40 -6.00
CA GLN A 102 0.98 -9.48 -5.96
C GLN A 102 1.60 -10.87 -6.21
N LEU A 103 2.73 -10.91 -6.93
CA LEU A 103 3.49 -12.13 -7.23
C LEU A 103 4.97 -11.89 -6.91
N ILE A 104 5.50 -12.66 -5.99
CA ILE A 104 6.90 -12.59 -5.56
C ILE A 104 7.64 -13.75 -6.22
N THR A 105 8.13 -13.54 -7.44
CA THR A 105 8.92 -14.52 -8.18
C THR A 105 10.42 -14.44 -7.87
N ASP A 106 10.87 -13.32 -7.28
CA ASP A 106 12.31 -13.03 -7.17
C ASP A 106 12.98 -13.68 -5.95
N PHE A 107 12.20 -14.21 -4.98
CA PHE A 107 12.76 -14.75 -3.74
C PHE A 107 13.20 -16.23 -3.81
N ASP A 108 12.92 -16.94 -4.90
CA ASP A 108 13.22 -18.39 -4.99
C ASP A 108 14.74 -18.70 -5.01
N ARG A 109 15.60 -17.69 -5.19
CA ARG A 109 17.07 -17.81 -5.25
C ARG A 109 17.81 -17.03 -4.16
N LEU A 110 17.12 -16.28 -3.34
CA LEU A 110 17.69 -15.48 -2.24
C LEU A 110 17.17 -16.01 -0.91
N THR A 111 18.01 -15.97 0.11
CA THR A 111 17.54 -16.18 1.48
C THR A 111 16.59 -15.05 1.88
N ILE A 112 15.78 -15.27 2.90
CA ILE A 112 14.88 -14.26 3.46
C ILE A 112 15.67 -12.98 3.78
N LEU A 113 16.78 -13.12 4.50
CA LEU A 113 17.63 -12.00 4.89
C LEU A 113 18.23 -11.29 3.67
N ASP A 114 18.79 -12.03 2.71
CA ASP A 114 19.42 -11.43 1.53
C ASP A 114 18.43 -10.65 0.67
N SER A 115 17.19 -11.17 0.54
CA SER A 115 16.14 -10.49 -0.23
C SER A 115 15.72 -9.16 0.40
N LEU A 116 15.66 -9.10 1.73
CA LEU A 116 15.32 -7.88 2.47
C LEU A 116 16.49 -6.88 2.45
N LEU A 117 17.71 -7.34 2.64
CA LEU A 117 18.92 -6.51 2.52
C LEU A 117 19.08 -5.93 1.13
N PHE A 118 18.79 -6.74 0.08
CA PHE A 118 18.82 -6.25 -1.28
C PHE A 118 17.84 -5.09 -1.51
N ALA A 119 16.60 -5.22 -1.00
CA ALA A 119 15.60 -4.16 -1.14
C ALA A 119 16.06 -2.82 -0.53
N VAL A 120 16.71 -2.86 0.63
CA VAL A 120 17.23 -1.66 1.30
C VAL A 120 18.42 -1.06 0.57
N THR A 121 19.34 -1.91 0.09
CA THR A 121 20.54 -1.44 -0.61
C THR A 121 20.22 -0.79 -1.95
N GLU A 122 19.25 -1.32 -2.70
CA GLU A 122 18.77 -0.69 -3.94
C GLU A 122 18.19 0.71 -3.68
N ALA A 123 17.41 0.88 -2.60
CA ALA A 123 16.85 2.16 -2.22
C ALA A 123 17.94 3.20 -1.81
N GLU A 124 19.10 2.75 -1.29
CA GLU A 124 20.19 3.63 -0.83
C GLU A 124 21.33 3.82 -1.87
N ARG A 125 21.40 3.03 -2.95
CA ARG A 125 22.57 2.94 -3.88
C ARG A 125 22.97 4.22 -4.57
N GLU A 126 22.15 5.24 -4.65
CA GLU A 126 22.45 6.46 -5.40
C GLU A 126 23.16 7.56 -4.61
N LYS A 127 23.69 7.28 -3.44
CA LYS A 127 24.56 8.23 -2.75
C LYS A 127 26.02 7.88 -3.06
N PRO A 128 26.69 8.55 -4.04
CA PRO A 128 27.99 8.13 -4.58
C PRO A 128 29.12 8.08 -3.56
N TYR A 129 28.94 8.63 -2.37
CA TYR A 129 29.93 8.65 -1.29
C TYR A 129 29.87 7.42 -0.35
N ARG A 130 28.98 6.43 -0.58
CA ARG A 130 28.69 5.34 0.36
C ARG A 130 29.23 3.96 -0.01
N ILE A 131 30.00 3.80 -1.08
CA ILE A 131 30.64 2.51 -1.44
C ILE A 131 31.48 1.94 -0.29
N PHE A 132 32.07 2.80 0.55
CA PHE A 132 32.85 2.38 1.72
C PHE A 132 32.03 2.11 3.00
N SER A 133 30.71 2.34 2.97
CA SER A 133 29.83 2.17 4.14
C SER A 133 28.84 1.01 4.01
N GLU A 134 28.91 0.19 2.98
CA GLU A 134 27.99 -0.94 2.78
C GLU A 134 27.87 -1.81 4.04
N ARG A 135 29.01 -2.17 4.67
CA ARG A 135 28.99 -2.96 5.90
C ARG A 135 28.24 -2.27 7.06
N ALA A 136 28.33 -0.96 7.19
CA ALA A 136 27.64 -0.23 8.24
C ALA A 136 26.14 -0.07 7.94
N VAL A 137 25.79 0.10 6.68
CA VAL A 137 24.39 0.08 6.19
C VAL A 137 23.78 -1.30 6.43
N PHE A 138 24.47 -2.36 6.00
CA PHE A 138 24.07 -3.74 6.26
C PHE A 138 23.89 -4.02 7.75
N ALA A 139 24.80 -3.62 8.62
CA ALA A 139 24.72 -3.86 10.05
C ALA A 139 23.50 -3.16 10.69
N ARG A 140 23.21 -1.92 10.28
CA ARG A 140 22.07 -1.15 10.79
C ARG A 140 20.72 -1.76 10.37
N HIS A 141 20.58 -2.11 9.10
CA HIS A 141 19.34 -2.68 8.59
C HIS A 141 19.15 -4.12 9.03
N ARG A 142 20.22 -4.87 9.22
CA ARG A 142 20.15 -6.25 9.70
C ARG A 142 19.42 -6.36 11.03
N GLU A 143 19.74 -5.52 12.01
CA GLU A 143 19.08 -5.54 13.32
C GLU A 143 17.57 -5.21 13.23
N GLU A 144 17.19 -4.26 12.35
CA GLU A 144 15.80 -3.90 12.11
C GLU A 144 15.06 -5.04 11.38
N ILE A 145 15.70 -5.65 10.39
CA ILE A 145 15.17 -6.81 9.65
C ILE A 145 14.96 -7.99 10.60
N GLU A 146 15.98 -8.35 11.40
CA GLU A 146 15.90 -9.47 12.35
C GLU A 146 14.77 -9.26 13.37
N ARG A 147 14.57 -8.03 13.87
CA ARG A 147 13.43 -7.69 14.74
C ARG A 147 12.07 -7.88 14.06
N LEU A 148 11.92 -7.47 12.81
CA LEU A 148 10.67 -7.66 12.06
C LEU A 148 10.42 -9.14 11.79
N LEU A 149 11.45 -9.89 11.40
CA LEU A 149 11.34 -11.32 11.16
C LEU A 149 10.91 -12.07 12.43
N ASP A 150 11.52 -11.74 13.58
CA ASP A 150 11.16 -12.32 14.88
C ASP A 150 9.72 -11.96 15.28
N TYR A 151 9.34 -10.68 15.12
CA TYR A 151 7.98 -10.22 15.41
C TYR A 151 6.92 -10.97 14.61
N PHE A 152 7.18 -11.24 13.33
CA PHE A 152 6.25 -11.98 12.48
C PHE A 152 6.43 -13.51 12.55
N GLY A 153 7.40 -14.01 13.29
CA GLY A 153 7.63 -15.44 13.49
C GLY A 153 8.39 -16.12 12.35
N LEU A 154 9.09 -15.37 11.53
CA LEU A 154 9.99 -15.90 10.49
C LEU A 154 11.38 -16.16 11.09
N VAL A 155 11.51 -17.25 11.85
CA VAL A 155 12.67 -17.51 12.73
C VAL A 155 13.97 -17.81 11.97
N ASP A 156 13.89 -18.38 10.76
CA ASP A 156 15.09 -18.73 9.99
C ASP A 156 15.34 -17.75 8.84
N ALA A 157 16.02 -16.66 9.17
CA ALA A 157 16.38 -15.64 8.20
C ALA A 157 17.29 -16.14 7.05
N THR A 158 17.95 -17.30 7.23
CA THR A 158 18.83 -17.92 6.23
C THR A 158 18.10 -18.93 5.34
N ALA A 159 16.85 -19.23 5.66
CA ALA A 159 16.00 -20.09 4.84
C ALA A 159 15.49 -19.37 3.59
N PHE A 160 14.96 -20.15 2.67
CA PHE A 160 14.20 -19.66 1.53
C PHE A 160 12.72 -19.64 1.90
N ALA A 161 11.97 -18.62 1.48
CA ALA A 161 10.53 -18.60 1.66
C ALA A 161 9.87 -19.71 0.84
N LYS A 162 9.18 -20.64 1.52
CA LYS A 162 8.64 -21.87 0.92
C LYS A 162 7.16 -21.76 0.61
N SER A 163 6.39 -21.18 1.53
CA SER A 163 4.95 -21.07 1.39
C SER A 163 4.52 -19.74 0.74
N ALA A 164 3.32 -19.73 0.16
CA ALA A 164 2.74 -18.50 -0.37
C ALA A 164 2.54 -17.44 0.74
N GLY A 165 2.17 -17.86 1.95
CA GLY A 165 2.02 -16.99 3.12
C GLY A 165 3.35 -16.37 3.54
N GLU A 166 4.45 -17.15 3.63
CA GLU A 166 5.78 -16.61 3.93
C GLU A 166 6.24 -15.59 2.88
N LYS A 167 6.04 -15.89 1.58
CA LYS A 167 6.36 -14.96 0.50
C LYS A 167 5.56 -13.67 0.62
N LYS A 168 4.28 -13.76 0.93
CA LYS A 168 3.41 -12.60 1.15
C LYS A 168 3.90 -11.76 2.33
N LEU A 169 4.21 -12.40 3.44
CA LEU A 169 4.69 -11.73 4.63
C LEU A 169 6.05 -11.04 4.39
N LEU A 170 6.93 -11.67 3.63
CA LEU A 170 8.19 -11.05 3.20
C LEU A 170 7.99 -9.80 2.36
N ASP A 171 7.01 -9.79 1.47
CA ASP A 171 6.70 -8.60 0.67
C ASP A 171 6.20 -7.45 1.56
N ILE A 172 5.38 -7.75 2.56
CA ILE A 172 4.95 -6.76 3.55
C ILE A 172 6.16 -6.24 4.32
N ILE A 173 7.01 -7.11 4.88
CA ILE A 173 8.22 -6.72 5.61
C ILE A 173 9.13 -5.85 4.72
N ARG A 174 9.29 -6.22 3.45
CA ARG A 174 10.03 -5.41 2.46
C ARG A 174 9.48 -3.99 2.32
N CYS A 175 8.15 -3.86 2.25
CA CYS A 175 7.53 -2.55 2.21
C CYS A 175 7.77 -1.75 3.50
N LEU A 176 7.72 -2.41 4.67
CA LEU A 176 7.91 -1.77 5.97
C LEU A 176 9.33 -1.23 6.17
N ILE A 177 10.36 -2.00 5.81
CA ILE A 177 11.76 -1.60 5.98
C ILE A 177 12.15 -0.41 5.09
N LEU A 178 11.42 -0.16 4.00
CA LEU A 178 11.61 1.00 3.14
C LEU A 178 11.09 2.31 3.75
N LYS A 179 10.42 2.24 4.91
CA LYS A 179 9.86 3.41 5.64
C LYS A 179 9.03 4.30 4.73
N PRO A 180 7.98 3.77 4.11
CA PRO A 180 7.20 4.49 3.13
C PRO A 180 6.49 5.69 3.75
N ARG A 181 6.32 6.75 2.96
CA ARG A 181 5.42 7.88 3.28
C ARG A 181 3.99 7.60 2.80
N PHE A 182 3.88 6.82 1.70
CA PHE A 182 2.62 6.38 1.13
C PHE A 182 2.75 4.89 0.76
N LEU A 183 1.93 4.06 1.38
CA LEU A 183 1.99 2.60 1.25
C LEU A 183 0.73 2.07 0.57
N LEU A 184 0.92 1.34 -0.52
CA LEU A 184 -0.15 0.69 -1.29
C LEU A 184 -0.04 -0.83 -1.09
N LEU A 185 -1.05 -1.46 -0.51
CA LEU A 185 -1.08 -2.89 -0.23
C LEU A 185 -2.20 -3.58 -1.01
N ASP A 186 -1.82 -4.56 -1.82
CA ASP A 186 -2.77 -5.37 -2.60
C ASP A 186 -2.92 -6.75 -1.93
N GLU A 187 -4.07 -6.95 -1.27
CA GLU A 187 -4.43 -8.15 -0.51
C GLU A 187 -3.37 -8.57 0.54
N PRO A 188 -2.98 -7.69 1.46
CA PRO A 188 -1.85 -7.96 2.36
C PRO A 188 -2.06 -9.14 3.29
N THR A 189 -3.30 -9.47 3.65
CA THR A 189 -3.64 -10.52 4.62
C THR A 189 -4.12 -11.82 3.98
N ALA A 190 -4.28 -11.87 2.65
CA ALA A 190 -4.79 -13.04 1.97
C ALA A 190 -3.87 -14.27 2.17
N GLY A 191 -4.43 -15.35 2.72
CA GLY A 191 -3.73 -16.60 2.96
C GLY A 191 -2.79 -16.60 4.17
N LEU A 192 -2.84 -15.57 5.01
CA LEU A 192 -2.12 -15.54 6.29
C LEU A 192 -3.00 -16.12 7.42
N PRO A 193 -2.40 -16.75 8.43
CA PRO A 193 -3.08 -17.11 9.67
C PRO A 193 -3.62 -15.88 10.41
N ASP A 194 -4.67 -16.05 11.22
CA ASP A 194 -5.35 -14.96 11.91
C ASP A 194 -4.43 -14.17 12.84
N ASP A 195 -3.55 -14.84 13.59
CA ASP A 195 -2.58 -14.22 14.48
C ASP A 195 -1.56 -13.36 13.74
N ILE A 196 -1.15 -13.77 12.54
CA ILE A 196 -0.26 -13.00 11.69
C ILE A 196 -1.01 -11.83 11.04
N THR A 197 -2.27 -12.05 10.64
CA THR A 197 -3.16 -11.01 10.12
C THR A 197 -3.33 -9.88 11.14
N GLU A 198 -3.56 -10.20 12.41
CA GLU A 198 -3.65 -9.21 13.49
C GLU A 198 -2.35 -8.43 13.67
N LYS A 199 -1.20 -9.09 13.62
CA LYS A 199 0.12 -8.43 13.68
C LYS A 199 0.31 -7.47 12.51
N VAL A 200 -0.06 -7.87 11.30
CA VAL A 200 -0.01 -6.99 10.11
C VAL A 200 -0.90 -5.77 10.32
N MET A 201 -2.16 -5.96 10.72
CA MET A 201 -3.08 -4.85 10.97
C MET A 201 -2.57 -3.89 12.07
N HIS A 202 -2.00 -4.44 13.14
CA HIS A 202 -1.41 -3.65 14.22
C HIS A 202 -0.24 -2.78 13.69
N THR A 203 0.68 -3.38 12.94
CA THR A 203 1.83 -2.68 12.34
C THR A 203 1.38 -1.56 11.40
N LEU A 204 0.32 -1.80 10.60
CA LEU A 204 -0.20 -0.78 9.69
C LEU A 204 -0.83 0.40 10.45
N ARG A 205 -1.50 0.16 11.59
CA ARG A 205 -1.99 1.23 12.46
C ARG A 205 -0.83 2.05 13.06
N GLU A 206 0.24 1.40 13.50
CA GLU A 206 1.43 2.08 14.03
C GLU A 206 2.10 2.96 12.96
N LEU A 207 2.24 2.46 11.73
CA LEU A 207 2.75 3.24 10.59
C LEU A 207 1.86 4.45 10.29
N ALA A 208 0.56 4.24 10.25
CA ALA A 208 -0.39 5.31 10.02
C ALA A 208 -0.34 6.35 11.15
N ALA A 209 -0.23 5.94 12.41
CA ALA A 209 -0.03 6.84 13.54
C ALA A 209 1.29 7.64 13.44
N ALA A 210 2.32 7.04 12.86
CA ALA A 210 3.61 7.69 12.62
C ALA A 210 3.62 8.66 11.40
N GLY A 211 2.50 8.78 10.65
CA GLY A 211 2.36 9.74 9.55
C GLY A 211 2.42 9.13 8.15
N THR A 212 2.57 7.81 8.01
CA THR A 212 2.42 7.12 6.72
C THR A 212 0.96 7.11 6.30
N THR A 213 0.67 7.39 5.04
CA THR A 213 -0.65 7.10 4.45
C THR A 213 -0.65 5.67 3.94
N VAL A 214 -1.70 4.91 4.28
CA VAL A 214 -1.84 3.51 3.88
C VAL A 214 -3.11 3.34 3.07
N VAL A 215 -3.00 2.73 1.88
CA VAL A 215 -4.14 2.35 1.05
C VAL A 215 -4.12 0.83 0.86
N ILE A 216 -5.25 0.18 1.17
CA ILE A 216 -5.36 -1.28 1.15
C ILE A 216 -6.45 -1.71 0.18
N VAL A 217 -6.12 -2.65 -0.70
CA VAL A 217 -7.11 -3.47 -1.40
C VAL A 217 -7.20 -4.80 -0.69
N ALA A 218 -8.37 -5.21 -0.26
CA ALA A 218 -8.60 -6.53 0.33
C ALA A 218 -9.95 -7.11 -0.15
N HIS A 219 -9.98 -8.44 -0.28
CA HIS A 219 -11.22 -9.18 -0.51
C HIS A 219 -11.91 -9.53 0.80
N ASP A 220 -11.14 -9.72 1.88
CA ASP A 220 -11.71 -9.87 3.21
C ASP A 220 -12.17 -8.51 3.72
N LEU A 221 -13.47 -8.30 3.68
CA LEU A 221 -14.08 -7.07 4.11
C LEU A 221 -13.96 -6.85 5.63
N ASN A 222 -13.77 -7.91 6.43
CA ASN A 222 -13.54 -7.74 7.87
C ASN A 222 -12.25 -6.98 8.14
N VAL A 223 -11.20 -7.21 7.34
CA VAL A 223 -9.96 -6.43 7.42
C VAL A 223 -10.24 -4.96 7.12
N ILE A 224 -11.02 -4.67 6.08
CA ILE A 224 -11.39 -3.30 5.70
C ILE A 224 -12.20 -2.61 6.81
N TRP A 225 -13.25 -3.28 7.31
CA TRP A 225 -14.14 -2.70 8.33
C TRP A 225 -13.44 -2.46 9.67
N ASN A 226 -12.46 -3.27 10.01
CA ASN A 226 -11.73 -3.15 11.28
C ASN A 226 -10.49 -2.26 11.21
N LEU A 227 -9.93 -2.02 10.02
CA LEU A 227 -8.64 -1.36 9.89
C LEU A 227 -8.73 0.03 9.27
N CYS A 228 -9.64 0.24 8.31
CA CYS A 228 -9.68 1.48 7.54
C CYS A 228 -10.49 2.57 8.24
N ASP A 229 -10.02 3.81 8.12
CA ASP A 229 -10.73 5.00 8.59
C ASP A 229 -11.76 5.46 7.53
N GLU A 230 -11.47 5.19 6.26
CA GLU A 230 -12.30 5.55 5.12
C GLU A 230 -12.22 4.49 4.02
N VAL A 231 -13.27 4.37 3.23
CA VAL A 231 -13.38 3.37 2.17
C VAL A 231 -13.83 4.02 0.86
N VAL A 232 -13.11 3.70 -0.21
CA VAL A 232 -13.48 4.05 -1.59
C VAL A 232 -14.03 2.81 -2.27
N PHE A 233 -15.24 2.89 -2.78
CA PHE A 233 -15.85 1.83 -3.58
C PHE A 233 -15.64 2.08 -5.07
N MET A 234 -14.99 1.11 -5.73
CA MET A 234 -14.79 1.12 -7.18
C MET A 234 -15.64 0.07 -7.90
N ALA A 235 -16.24 0.46 -9.01
CA ALA A 235 -16.87 -0.46 -9.96
C ALA A 235 -16.72 0.07 -11.38
N GLU A 236 -16.64 -0.85 -12.34
CA GLU A 236 -16.55 -0.52 -13.78
C GLU A 236 -15.45 0.50 -14.12
N GLY A 237 -14.34 0.44 -13.41
CA GLY A 237 -13.19 1.35 -13.58
C GLY A 237 -13.34 2.71 -12.91
N LYS A 238 -14.43 3.00 -12.22
CA LYS A 238 -14.74 4.30 -11.61
C LYS A 238 -14.72 4.22 -10.09
N ALA A 239 -14.33 5.32 -9.44
CA ALA A 239 -14.56 5.54 -8.02
C ALA A 239 -15.98 6.09 -7.87
N LEU A 240 -16.88 5.31 -7.27
CA LEU A 240 -18.31 5.63 -7.24
C LEU A 240 -18.77 6.23 -5.92
N LEU A 241 -18.22 5.75 -4.80
CA LEU A 241 -18.61 6.17 -3.47
C LEU A 241 -17.37 6.26 -2.57
N ARG A 242 -17.44 7.14 -1.59
CA ARG A 242 -16.45 7.32 -0.55
C ARG A 242 -17.14 7.61 0.76
N GLY A 243 -16.67 7.04 1.86
CA GLY A 243 -17.22 7.27 3.18
C GLY A 243 -16.56 6.41 4.24
N ASP A 244 -17.01 6.58 5.48
CA ASP A 244 -16.60 5.70 6.57
C ASP A 244 -17.05 4.25 6.32
N PRO A 245 -16.34 3.27 6.91
CA PRO A 245 -16.62 1.85 6.68
C PRO A 245 -18.07 1.45 6.94
N GLN A 246 -18.72 2.02 7.97
CA GLN A 246 -20.09 1.67 8.33
C GLN A 246 -21.07 2.18 7.26
N SER A 247 -20.95 3.44 6.84
CA SER A 247 -21.79 4.03 5.78
C SER A 247 -21.70 3.24 4.47
N ILE A 248 -20.49 2.82 4.11
CA ILE A 248 -20.26 2.02 2.90
C ILE A 248 -20.86 0.61 3.05
N ARG A 249 -20.71 -0.02 4.21
CA ARG A 249 -21.28 -1.34 4.51
C ARG A 249 -22.81 -1.36 4.46
N GLU A 250 -23.46 -0.29 4.92
CA GLU A 250 -24.92 -0.17 4.96
C GLU A 250 -25.52 0.33 3.62
N HIS A 251 -24.66 0.73 2.66
CA HIS A 251 -25.13 1.29 1.39
C HIS A 251 -25.82 0.24 0.53
N ARG A 252 -27.16 0.32 0.43
CA ARG A 252 -28.01 -0.69 -0.20
C ARG A 252 -27.56 -1.13 -1.60
N THR A 253 -27.17 -0.19 -2.46
CA THR A 253 -26.71 -0.50 -3.83
C THR A 253 -25.42 -1.31 -3.85
N ILE A 254 -24.53 -1.12 -2.88
CA ILE A 254 -23.28 -1.87 -2.77
C ILE A 254 -23.58 -3.28 -2.29
N VAL A 255 -24.40 -3.42 -1.24
CA VAL A 255 -24.81 -4.71 -0.68
C VAL A 255 -25.51 -5.55 -1.75
N GLU A 256 -26.55 -5.02 -2.39
CA GLU A 256 -27.37 -5.77 -3.35
C GLU A 256 -26.61 -6.15 -4.63
N LYS A 257 -25.73 -5.27 -5.14
CA LYS A 257 -25.08 -5.49 -6.45
C LYS A 257 -23.72 -6.17 -6.38
N TYR A 258 -22.97 -6.00 -5.26
CA TYR A 258 -21.55 -6.30 -5.26
C TYR A 258 -21.05 -7.09 -4.04
N LEU A 259 -21.70 -6.99 -2.88
CA LEU A 259 -21.28 -7.71 -1.68
C LEU A 259 -22.04 -9.04 -1.49
N GLY A 260 -23.24 -9.17 -2.06
CA GLY A 260 -24.11 -10.34 -1.86
C GLY A 260 -24.66 -10.42 -0.42
N GLU A 261 -25.72 -11.21 -0.20
CA GLU A 261 -26.42 -11.34 1.10
C GLU A 261 -25.58 -12.03 2.20
N GLY A 262 -24.33 -12.41 1.94
CA GLY A 262 -23.48 -13.19 2.86
C GLY A 262 -22.38 -12.41 3.57
N HIS A 263 -22.26 -11.10 3.38
CA HIS A 263 -21.17 -10.28 3.94
C HIS A 263 -21.66 -9.11 4.82
N VAL A 264 -22.89 -9.19 5.32
CA VAL A 264 -23.46 -8.21 6.25
C VAL A 264 -23.24 -8.64 7.69
#